data_55cc2f08a71e93041f6737b02101eee3
#
_entry.id   55cc2f08a71e93041f6737b02101eee3
#
_cell.length_a   1.000
_cell.length_b   1.000
_cell.length_c   1.000
_cell.angle_alpha   90.00
_cell.angle_beta   90.00
_cell.angle_gamma   90.00
#
_symmetry.space_group_name_H-M   'P 1'
#
loop_
_entity.id
_entity.type
_entity.pdbx_description
1 polymer ?
#
loop_
_entity_poly.entity_id
_entity_poly.type
_entity_poly.pdbx_seq_one_letter_code
_entity_poly.pdbx_strand_id
1 'polypeptide(L)'
;MSDPVRLDIEDGVATLTLNRPDNRNALSPEMSGAIIDAIDEVEASDEARCLVVTGDEGTFCAGGDVSSMVELMSGTAELHEAVEGIQHETSRAIRRIAEFHLPTIAKVDGVAYGAGANLAIAADITLGSENARISFGFRQVGLAIDTGTSYLLPRQVGVSKAKELVFTGEMLGPAEAEDLGLFNHVFEDDFEAEFEEFIEPIANGPTVALRTSKQSIDQGFNASLKEAMDNEATAQAVVFATDDHEEGATAFMEGREPDFKGE
;
A
#
# COMPACT_ATOMS: atom_id res chain seq x y z
N MET A 1 -21.25 -14.47 8.40
CA MET A 1 -19.91 -13.94 8.67
C MET A 1 -19.85 -12.60 7.96
N SER A 2 -19.28 -11.58 8.55
CA SER A 2 -19.03 -10.30 7.85
C SER A 2 -18.01 -10.53 6.72
N ASP A 3 -18.10 -9.74 5.65
CA ASP A 3 -17.12 -9.79 4.57
C ASP A 3 -15.73 -9.46 5.14
N PRO A 4 -14.68 -10.21 4.73
CA PRO A 4 -13.33 -10.02 5.26
C PRO A 4 -12.71 -8.68 4.88
N VAL A 5 -13.22 -8.04 3.83
CA VAL A 5 -12.86 -6.70 3.36
C VAL A 5 -14.14 -5.90 3.16
N ARG A 6 -14.12 -4.63 3.54
CA ARG A 6 -15.13 -3.63 3.11
C ARG A 6 -14.47 -2.70 2.10
N LEU A 7 -15.21 -2.36 1.06
CA LEU A 7 -14.81 -1.39 0.07
C LEU A 7 -15.87 -0.29 0.01
N ASP A 8 -15.43 0.95 0.19
CA ASP A 8 -16.25 2.16 0.02
C ASP A 8 -15.55 3.07 -0.98
N ILE A 9 -16.31 3.67 -1.91
CA ILE A 9 -15.78 4.65 -2.88
C ILE A 9 -16.59 5.93 -2.71
N GLU A 10 -15.96 6.97 -2.18
CA GLU A 10 -16.57 8.26 -1.93
C GLU A 10 -15.60 9.38 -2.29
N ASP A 11 -16.05 10.42 -2.96
CA ASP A 11 -15.28 11.62 -3.32
C ASP A 11 -13.91 11.32 -3.97
N GLY A 12 -13.85 10.31 -4.82
CA GLY A 12 -12.63 9.89 -5.51
C GLY A 12 -11.71 8.98 -4.69
N VAL A 13 -12.02 8.72 -3.43
CA VAL A 13 -11.23 7.86 -2.55
C VAL A 13 -11.87 6.48 -2.47
N ALA A 14 -11.16 5.45 -2.94
CA ALA A 14 -11.53 4.06 -2.70
C ALA A 14 -10.87 3.59 -1.39
N THR A 15 -11.66 3.30 -0.36
CA THR A 15 -11.16 2.82 0.94
C THR A 15 -11.40 1.33 1.09
N LEU A 16 -10.31 0.56 1.06
CA LEU A 16 -10.27 -0.87 1.32
C LEU A 16 -9.95 -1.10 2.80
N THR A 17 -10.93 -1.54 3.57
CA THR A 17 -10.80 -1.82 5.00
C THR A 17 -10.70 -3.32 5.27
N LEU A 18 -9.59 -3.78 5.85
CA LEU A 18 -9.45 -5.14 6.36
C LEU A 18 -10.39 -5.32 7.57
N ASN A 19 -11.33 -6.26 7.51
CA ASN A 19 -12.49 -6.34 8.40
C ASN A 19 -12.60 -7.70 9.11
N ARG A 20 -11.48 -8.16 9.67
CA ARG A 20 -11.43 -9.35 10.55
C ARG A 20 -10.70 -9.04 11.86
N PRO A 21 -11.21 -8.09 12.68
CA PRO A 21 -10.54 -7.63 13.89
C PRO A 21 -10.33 -8.76 14.91
N ASP A 22 -11.24 -9.74 15.01
CA ASP A 22 -11.08 -10.92 15.87
C ASP A 22 -9.81 -11.73 15.56
N ASN A 23 -9.36 -11.72 14.29
CA ASN A 23 -8.12 -12.34 13.84
C ASN A 23 -7.02 -11.29 13.58
N ARG A 24 -7.17 -10.07 14.13
CA ARG A 24 -6.23 -8.95 13.95
C ARG A 24 -5.92 -8.68 12.48
N ASN A 25 -6.91 -8.82 11.61
CA ASN A 25 -6.82 -8.60 10.16
C ASN A 25 -5.70 -9.43 9.49
N ALA A 26 -5.45 -10.66 9.97
CA ALA A 26 -4.43 -11.54 9.42
C ALA A 26 -4.77 -11.96 7.98
N LEU A 27 -3.74 -12.09 7.15
CA LEU A 27 -3.82 -12.47 5.75
C LEU A 27 -4.03 -13.99 5.63
N SER A 28 -5.28 -14.41 5.67
CA SER A 28 -5.71 -15.75 5.28
C SER A 28 -5.90 -15.82 3.75
N PRO A 29 -6.05 -17.02 3.16
CA PRO A 29 -6.47 -17.18 1.76
C PRO A 29 -7.73 -16.39 1.43
N GLU A 30 -8.74 -16.43 2.30
CA GLU A 30 -9.99 -15.70 2.16
C GLU A 30 -9.78 -14.18 2.17
N MET A 31 -8.98 -13.66 3.11
CA MET A 31 -8.63 -12.23 3.18
C MET A 31 -7.87 -11.79 1.93
N SER A 32 -6.87 -12.57 1.51
CA SER A 32 -6.06 -12.28 0.32
C SER A 32 -6.91 -12.27 -0.95
N GLY A 33 -7.85 -13.21 -1.09
CA GLY A 33 -8.82 -13.26 -2.18
C GLY A 33 -9.71 -12.01 -2.20
N ALA A 34 -10.28 -11.66 -1.04
CA ALA A 34 -11.15 -10.48 -0.92
C ALA A 34 -10.43 -9.15 -1.20
N ILE A 35 -9.15 -9.03 -0.82
CA ILE A 35 -8.32 -7.87 -1.21
C ILE A 35 -8.19 -7.78 -2.73
N ILE A 36 -7.93 -8.90 -3.41
CA ILE A 36 -7.79 -8.93 -4.88
C ILE A 36 -9.11 -8.55 -5.54
N ASP A 37 -10.22 -9.12 -5.08
CA ASP A 37 -11.56 -8.85 -5.63
C ASP A 37 -11.94 -7.37 -5.45
N ALA A 38 -11.64 -6.77 -4.28
CA ALA A 38 -11.87 -5.36 -4.02
C ALA A 38 -11.02 -4.46 -4.93
N ILE A 39 -9.75 -4.81 -5.17
CA ILE A 39 -8.87 -4.07 -6.10
C ILE A 39 -9.41 -4.17 -7.53
N ASP A 40 -9.91 -5.34 -7.97
CA ASP A 40 -10.52 -5.52 -9.29
C ASP A 40 -11.79 -4.66 -9.44
N GLU A 41 -12.57 -4.47 -8.35
CA GLU A 41 -13.72 -3.57 -8.31
C GLU A 41 -13.31 -2.10 -8.43
N VAL A 42 -12.28 -1.67 -7.69
CA VAL A 42 -11.74 -0.30 -7.81
C VAL A 42 -11.18 -0.05 -9.21
N GLU A 43 -10.50 -1.03 -9.81
CA GLU A 43 -9.94 -0.92 -11.17
C GLU A 43 -11.03 -0.77 -12.25
N ALA A 44 -12.23 -1.30 -11.99
CA ALA A 44 -13.40 -1.18 -12.86
C ALA A 44 -14.23 0.10 -12.61
N SER A 45 -13.91 0.86 -11.55
CA SER A 45 -14.63 2.10 -11.21
C SER A 45 -14.06 3.30 -11.96
N ASP A 46 -14.95 4.11 -12.52
CA ASP A 46 -14.59 5.41 -13.10
C ASP A 46 -14.54 6.54 -12.03
N GLU A 47 -14.97 6.24 -10.79
CA GLU A 47 -15.05 7.23 -9.70
C GLU A 47 -13.77 7.29 -8.86
N ALA A 48 -13.05 6.17 -8.75
CA ALA A 48 -11.86 6.08 -7.91
C ALA A 48 -10.67 6.83 -8.51
N ARG A 49 -10.02 7.66 -7.70
CA ARG A 49 -8.84 8.47 -8.07
C ARG A 49 -7.60 8.09 -7.25
N CYS A 50 -7.79 7.50 -6.08
CA CYS A 50 -6.75 6.89 -5.26
C CYS A 50 -7.31 5.71 -4.48
N LEU A 51 -6.42 4.83 -3.98
CA LEU A 51 -6.76 3.68 -3.15
C LEU A 51 -6.14 3.84 -1.76
N VAL A 52 -6.98 3.81 -0.73
CA VAL A 52 -6.57 3.75 0.67
C VAL A 52 -6.74 2.32 1.18
N VAL A 53 -5.72 1.79 1.84
CA VAL A 53 -5.77 0.48 2.53
C VAL A 53 -5.64 0.73 4.03
N THR A 54 -6.59 0.21 4.81
CA THR A 54 -6.59 0.37 6.27
C THR A 54 -7.07 -0.91 6.96
N GLY A 55 -6.93 -0.97 8.29
CA GLY A 55 -7.45 -2.05 9.12
C GLY A 55 -8.51 -1.54 10.09
N ASP A 56 -9.47 -2.38 10.42
CA ASP A 56 -10.51 -2.08 11.40
C ASP A 56 -10.02 -2.30 12.85
N GLU A 57 -10.66 -1.62 13.80
CA GLU A 57 -10.52 -1.74 15.26
C GLU A 57 -9.05 -1.66 15.77
N GLY A 58 -8.28 -0.65 15.31
CA GLY A 58 -6.96 -0.33 15.88
C GLY A 58 -5.88 -1.38 15.60
N THR A 59 -6.03 -2.17 14.55
CA THR A 59 -5.01 -3.09 14.04
C THR A 59 -4.99 -2.99 12.52
N PHE A 60 -3.85 -2.61 11.94
CA PHE A 60 -3.74 -2.61 10.49
C PHE A 60 -3.77 -4.06 9.97
N CYS A 61 -2.73 -4.85 10.23
CA CYS A 61 -2.66 -6.26 9.85
C CYS A 61 -1.58 -7.01 10.63
N ALA A 62 -1.93 -8.10 11.29
CA ALA A 62 -1.00 -8.90 12.09
C ALA A 62 -0.12 -9.88 11.28
N GLY A 63 -0.19 -9.83 9.94
CA GLY A 63 0.62 -10.70 9.08
C GLY A 63 -0.11 -11.95 8.60
N GLY A 64 0.62 -13.01 8.32
CA GLY A 64 0.03 -14.29 7.87
C GLY A 64 -0.83 -14.95 8.94
N ASP A 65 -1.85 -15.68 8.50
CA ASP A 65 -2.74 -16.41 9.41
C ASP A 65 -1.99 -17.59 10.06
N VAL A 66 -1.93 -17.57 11.39
CA VAL A 66 -1.27 -18.62 12.21
C VAL A 66 -1.94 -19.99 12.02
N SER A 67 -3.22 -20.03 11.64
CA SER A 67 -3.96 -21.28 11.40
C SER A 67 -3.27 -22.13 10.34
N SER A 68 -2.79 -21.52 9.26
CA SER A 68 -2.06 -22.23 8.20
C SER A 68 -0.74 -22.84 8.70
N MET A 69 -0.07 -22.19 9.65
CA MET A 69 1.14 -22.74 10.28
C MET A 69 0.79 -23.97 11.14
N VAL A 70 -0.32 -23.93 11.88
CA VAL A 70 -0.78 -25.05 12.71
C VAL A 70 -1.19 -26.24 11.84
N GLU A 71 -1.86 -26.02 10.73
CA GLU A 71 -2.23 -27.06 9.77
C GLU A 71 -1.01 -27.76 9.18
N LEU A 72 0.02 -26.99 8.79
CA LEU A 72 1.28 -27.56 8.31
C LEU A 72 2.00 -28.36 9.40
N MET A 73 2.09 -27.83 10.65
CA MET A 73 2.73 -28.53 11.76
C MET A 73 1.99 -29.81 12.19
N SER A 74 0.68 -29.83 12.07
CA SER A 74 -0.15 -31.01 12.38
C SER A 74 -0.18 -32.06 11.27
N GLY A 75 0.35 -31.71 10.07
CA GLY A 75 0.31 -32.58 8.89
C GLY A 75 -1.07 -32.63 8.24
N THR A 76 -1.94 -31.68 8.52
CA THR A 76 -3.26 -31.53 7.85
C THR A 76 -3.13 -30.81 6.52
N ALA A 77 -2.08 -30.00 6.34
CA ALA A 77 -1.70 -29.40 5.07
C ALA A 77 -0.34 -29.92 4.60
N GLU A 78 -0.16 -30.03 3.31
CA GLU A 78 1.11 -30.41 2.69
C GLU A 78 2.01 -29.18 2.47
N LEU A 79 3.34 -29.38 2.48
CA LEU A 79 4.30 -28.29 2.33
C LEU A 79 4.11 -27.50 1.02
N HIS A 80 3.76 -28.17 -0.08
CA HIS A 80 3.56 -27.51 -1.36
C HIS A 80 2.31 -26.61 -1.35
N GLU A 81 1.24 -27.01 -0.66
CA GLU A 81 0.01 -26.20 -0.49
C GLU A 81 0.32 -24.89 0.26
N ALA A 82 1.13 -24.98 1.34
CA ALA A 82 1.54 -23.79 2.07
C ALA A 82 2.38 -22.83 1.20
N VAL A 83 3.29 -23.36 0.37
CA VAL A 83 4.10 -22.55 -0.55
C VAL A 83 3.23 -21.93 -1.65
N GLU A 84 2.28 -22.67 -2.21
CA GLU A 84 1.32 -22.18 -3.20
C GLU A 84 0.43 -21.08 -2.63
N GLY A 85 -0.04 -21.22 -1.38
CA GLY A 85 -0.82 -20.17 -0.69
C GLY A 85 -0.03 -18.87 -0.52
N ILE A 86 1.24 -18.95 -0.09
CA ILE A 86 2.10 -17.76 -0.02
C ILE A 86 2.27 -17.14 -1.41
N GLN A 87 2.54 -17.95 -2.44
CA GLN A 87 2.90 -17.48 -3.78
C GLN A 87 1.70 -16.92 -4.55
N HIS A 88 0.57 -17.61 -4.51
CA HIS A 88 -0.58 -17.33 -5.39
C HIS A 88 -1.68 -16.52 -4.71
N GLU A 89 -1.67 -16.43 -3.38
CA GLU A 89 -2.68 -15.70 -2.60
C GLU A 89 -2.05 -14.46 -1.94
N THR A 90 -1.32 -14.63 -0.84
CA THR A 90 -0.82 -13.50 -0.04
C THR A 90 0.15 -12.60 -0.83
N SER A 91 1.13 -13.21 -1.52
CA SER A 91 2.05 -12.41 -2.35
C SER A 91 1.35 -11.73 -3.53
N ARG A 92 0.29 -12.35 -4.07
CA ARG A 92 -0.50 -11.75 -5.14
C ARG A 92 -1.28 -10.55 -4.64
N ALA A 93 -1.92 -10.62 -3.47
CA ALA A 93 -2.65 -9.51 -2.88
C ALA A 93 -1.72 -8.30 -2.65
N ILE A 94 -0.56 -8.52 -2.01
CA ILE A 94 0.43 -7.45 -1.77
C ILE A 94 0.95 -6.86 -3.09
N ARG A 95 1.25 -7.72 -4.07
CA ARG A 95 1.70 -7.26 -5.38
C ARG A 95 0.65 -6.42 -6.10
N ARG A 96 -0.66 -6.77 -5.98
CA ARG A 96 -1.74 -5.99 -6.57
C ARG A 96 -1.81 -4.56 -6.00
N ILE A 97 -1.51 -4.37 -4.71
CA ILE A 97 -1.37 -3.03 -4.12
C ILE A 97 -0.15 -2.31 -4.70
N ALA A 98 1.03 -2.97 -4.70
CA ALA A 98 2.27 -2.35 -5.15
C ALA A 98 2.26 -1.95 -6.63
N GLU A 99 1.59 -2.75 -7.48
CA GLU A 99 1.49 -2.52 -8.93
C GLU A 99 0.20 -1.81 -9.35
N PHE A 100 -0.61 -1.33 -8.38
CA PHE A 100 -1.87 -0.67 -8.70
C PHE A 100 -1.63 0.65 -9.44
N HIS A 101 -2.45 0.91 -10.45
CA HIS A 101 -2.20 2.03 -11.36
C HIS A 101 -2.50 3.41 -10.79
N LEU A 102 -3.43 3.52 -9.81
CA LEU A 102 -3.74 4.77 -9.11
C LEU A 102 -2.78 4.97 -7.92
N PRO A 103 -2.63 6.19 -7.38
CA PRO A 103 -1.96 6.42 -6.12
C PRO A 103 -2.51 5.52 -5.01
N THR A 104 -1.64 4.86 -4.23
CA THR A 104 -2.01 3.98 -3.14
C THR A 104 -1.49 4.50 -1.82
N ILE A 105 -2.34 4.51 -0.79
CA ILE A 105 -2.02 5.02 0.54
C ILE A 105 -2.34 3.94 1.58
N ALA A 106 -1.37 3.57 2.41
CA ALA A 106 -1.62 2.77 3.59
C ALA A 106 -1.90 3.70 4.79
N LYS A 107 -3.10 3.60 5.35
CA LYS A 107 -3.52 4.27 6.57
C LYS A 107 -3.34 3.31 7.74
N VAL A 108 -2.24 3.48 8.48
CA VAL A 108 -1.82 2.54 9.52
C VAL A 108 -2.19 3.09 10.89
N ASP A 109 -3.28 2.55 11.47
CA ASP A 109 -3.60 2.73 12.88
C ASP A 109 -3.41 1.40 13.62
N GLY A 110 -2.46 1.35 14.57
CA GLY A 110 -2.07 0.14 15.27
C GLY A 110 -0.98 -0.68 14.57
N VAL A 111 -1.07 -2.01 14.65
CA VAL A 111 0.05 -2.90 14.31
C VAL A 111 0.01 -3.35 12.84
N ALA A 112 1.15 -3.19 12.16
CA ALA A 112 1.50 -3.81 10.88
C ALA A 112 2.66 -4.79 11.10
N TYR A 113 2.43 -6.12 10.99
CA TYR A 113 3.42 -7.13 11.36
C TYR A 113 3.68 -8.15 10.24
N GLY A 114 4.94 -8.49 9.97
CA GLY A 114 5.33 -9.50 8.99
C GLY A 114 4.77 -9.20 7.59
N ALA A 115 3.93 -10.09 7.05
CA ALA A 115 3.25 -9.84 5.78
C ALA A 115 2.32 -8.61 5.82
N GLY A 116 1.78 -8.23 7.01
CA GLY A 116 1.03 -7.00 7.20
C GLY A 116 1.91 -5.75 7.10
N ALA A 117 3.16 -5.83 7.56
CA ALA A 117 4.15 -4.77 7.32
C ALA A 117 4.47 -4.62 5.83
N ASN A 118 4.57 -5.75 5.11
CA ASN A 118 4.75 -5.71 3.65
C ASN A 118 3.54 -5.11 2.94
N LEU A 119 2.32 -5.38 3.41
CA LEU A 119 1.10 -4.78 2.87
C LEU A 119 1.12 -3.25 3.04
N ALA A 120 1.56 -2.75 4.21
CA ALA A 120 1.68 -1.32 4.46
C ALA A 120 2.71 -0.66 3.52
N ILE A 121 3.93 -1.21 3.45
CA ILE A 121 5.00 -0.65 2.62
C ILE A 121 4.89 -0.98 1.13
N ALA A 122 3.87 -1.73 0.72
CA ALA A 122 3.53 -1.95 -0.69
C ALA A 122 2.77 -0.76 -1.29
N ALA A 123 2.13 0.07 -0.46
CA ALA A 123 1.53 1.32 -0.91
C ALA A 123 2.60 2.36 -1.28
N ASP A 124 2.22 3.33 -2.10
CA ASP A 124 3.12 4.43 -2.50
C ASP A 124 3.47 5.35 -1.32
N ILE A 125 2.49 5.54 -0.44
CA ILE A 125 2.57 6.41 0.73
C ILE A 125 2.05 5.62 1.94
N THR A 126 2.80 5.65 3.04
CA THR A 126 2.37 5.05 4.30
C THR A 126 2.24 6.14 5.37
N LEU A 127 1.04 6.29 5.92
CA LEU A 127 0.70 7.27 6.96
C LEU A 127 0.37 6.54 8.25
N GLY A 128 1.00 6.92 9.34
CA GLY A 128 0.83 6.29 10.65
C GLY A 128 0.13 7.18 11.67
N SER A 129 -0.67 6.58 12.56
CA SER A 129 -1.12 7.25 13.79
C SER A 129 -0.03 7.18 14.88
N GLU A 130 -0.25 7.87 16.00
CA GLU A 130 0.58 7.73 17.22
C GLU A 130 0.63 6.28 17.77
N ASN A 131 -0.38 5.47 17.44
CA ASN A 131 -0.48 4.07 17.84
C ASN A 131 0.16 3.11 16.83
N ALA A 132 0.56 3.61 15.66
CA ALA A 132 1.13 2.78 14.60
C ALA A 132 2.41 2.08 15.05
N ARG A 133 2.54 0.80 14.72
CA ARG A 133 3.73 -0.01 14.98
C ARG A 133 4.00 -0.88 13.76
N ILE A 134 5.27 -1.03 13.38
CA ILE A 134 5.64 -1.85 12.25
C ILE A 134 6.81 -2.79 12.59
N SER A 135 6.74 -4.05 12.13
CA SER A 135 7.82 -5.03 12.33
C SER A 135 7.87 -6.06 11.21
N PHE A 136 9.08 -6.43 10.80
CA PHE A 136 9.37 -7.53 9.87
C PHE A 136 9.77 -8.79 10.63
N GLY A 137 9.00 -9.15 11.66
CA GLY A 137 9.31 -10.12 12.70
C GLY A 137 9.18 -11.59 12.33
N PHE A 138 9.31 -12.00 11.07
CA PHE A 138 9.25 -13.40 10.60
C PHE A 138 10.14 -14.34 11.43
N ARG A 139 11.31 -13.88 11.86
CA ARG A 139 12.23 -14.66 12.70
C ARG A 139 11.63 -15.11 14.04
N GLN A 140 10.63 -14.40 14.56
CA GLN A 140 10.03 -14.73 15.86
C GLN A 140 9.31 -16.08 15.85
N VAL A 141 8.89 -16.53 14.66
CA VAL A 141 8.28 -17.84 14.45
C VAL A 141 9.20 -18.78 13.64
N GLY A 142 10.49 -18.42 13.50
CA GLY A 142 11.48 -19.24 12.81
C GLY A 142 11.35 -19.25 11.29
N LEU A 143 10.64 -18.29 10.71
CA LEU A 143 10.45 -18.17 9.26
C LEU A 143 11.46 -17.20 8.63
N ALA A 144 11.76 -17.43 7.37
CA ALA A 144 12.39 -16.44 6.50
C ALA A 144 11.38 -15.41 6.05
N ILE A 145 11.88 -14.25 5.59
CA ILE A 145 11.05 -13.22 4.96
C ILE A 145 10.41 -13.72 3.66
N ASP A 146 9.19 -13.30 3.40
CA ASP A 146 8.42 -13.61 2.19
C ASP A 146 7.62 -12.39 1.70
N THR A 147 6.62 -12.61 0.86
CA THR A 147 5.59 -11.65 0.41
C THR A 147 6.12 -10.26 0.01
N GLY A 148 7.34 -10.21 -0.53
CA GLY A 148 7.93 -8.98 -1.07
C GLY A 148 8.90 -8.24 -0.15
N THR A 149 9.11 -8.65 1.12
CA THR A 149 10.05 -7.98 2.05
C THR A 149 11.41 -7.73 1.42
N SER A 150 11.99 -8.73 0.75
CA SER A 150 13.32 -8.64 0.14
C SER A 150 13.44 -7.62 -0.98
N TYR A 151 12.32 -7.23 -1.56
CA TYR A 151 12.24 -6.24 -2.63
C TYR A 151 11.86 -4.85 -2.08
N LEU A 152 10.79 -4.76 -1.32
CA LEU A 152 10.21 -3.52 -0.82
C LEU A 152 11.08 -2.84 0.25
N LEU A 153 11.39 -3.59 1.33
CA LEU A 153 12.06 -3.02 2.50
C LEU A 153 13.43 -2.39 2.19
N PRO A 154 14.38 -3.07 1.49
CA PRO A 154 15.68 -2.45 1.22
C PRO A 154 15.64 -1.26 0.26
N ARG A 155 14.54 -1.07 -0.47
CA ARG A 155 14.33 0.12 -1.32
C ARG A 155 13.95 1.34 -0.50
N GLN A 156 13.33 1.17 0.65
CA GLN A 156 12.97 2.25 1.55
C GLN A 156 14.12 2.58 2.52
N VAL A 157 14.65 1.58 3.24
CA VAL A 157 15.61 1.82 4.33
C VAL A 157 17.06 1.49 3.97
N GLY A 158 17.32 1.01 2.76
CA GLY A 158 18.63 0.52 2.34
C GLY A 158 18.93 -0.88 2.87
N VAL A 159 19.89 -1.57 2.20
CA VAL A 159 20.15 -3.01 2.42
C VAL A 159 20.61 -3.32 3.85
N SER A 160 21.47 -2.47 4.46
CA SER A 160 22.02 -2.73 5.78
C SER A 160 20.96 -2.65 6.87
N LYS A 161 20.12 -1.59 6.85
CA LYS A 161 19.04 -1.42 7.81
C LYS A 161 17.94 -2.48 7.61
N ALA A 162 17.61 -2.84 6.37
CA ALA A 162 16.69 -3.92 6.09
C ALA A 162 17.14 -5.26 6.73
N LYS A 163 18.43 -5.60 6.62
CA LYS A 163 18.99 -6.78 7.29
C LYS A 163 18.90 -6.70 8.80
N GLU A 164 19.21 -5.54 9.39
CA GLU A 164 19.10 -5.32 10.82
C GLU A 164 17.67 -5.56 11.31
N LEU A 165 16.66 -4.91 10.69
CA LEU A 165 15.25 -5.05 11.03
C LEU A 165 14.77 -6.51 10.91
N VAL A 166 15.16 -7.21 9.85
CA VAL A 166 14.80 -8.62 9.65
C VAL A 166 15.51 -9.53 10.66
N PHE A 167 16.78 -9.27 10.97
CA PHE A 167 17.54 -10.13 11.87
C PHE A 167 17.17 -9.91 13.34
N THR A 168 16.80 -8.69 13.74
CA THR A 168 16.33 -8.39 15.09
C THR A 168 14.87 -8.72 15.26
N GLY A 169 14.05 -8.49 14.22
CA GLY A 169 12.60 -8.58 14.29
C GLY A 169 12.00 -7.57 15.26
N GLU A 170 12.68 -6.45 15.49
CA GLU A 170 12.24 -5.40 16.40
C GLU A 170 10.92 -4.78 15.94
N MET A 171 10.16 -4.30 16.91
CA MET A 171 8.93 -3.53 16.67
C MET A 171 9.30 -2.07 16.73
N LEU A 172 9.16 -1.38 15.61
CA LEU A 172 9.40 0.05 15.52
C LEU A 172 8.16 0.85 15.97
N GLY A 173 8.40 1.88 16.76
CA GLY A 173 7.40 2.90 17.07
C GLY A 173 7.19 3.86 15.89
N PRO A 174 6.17 4.74 15.98
CA PRO A 174 5.81 5.63 14.87
C PRO A 174 6.96 6.57 14.48
N ALA A 175 7.59 7.26 15.42
CA ALA A 175 8.70 8.17 15.16
C ALA A 175 9.93 7.45 14.56
N GLU A 176 10.27 6.25 15.04
CA GLU A 176 11.38 5.47 14.47
C GLU A 176 11.07 5.01 13.04
N ALA A 177 9.83 4.63 12.76
CA ALA A 177 9.39 4.22 11.43
C ALA A 177 9.38 5.41 10.45
N GLU A 178 9.01 6.60 10.91
CA GLU A 178 9.08 7.85 10.14
C GLU A 178 10.54 8.26 9.87
N ASP A 179 11.41 8.24 10.88
CA ASP A 179 12.85 8.55 10.73
C ASP A 179 13.54 7.62 9.72
N LEU A 180 13.09 6.37 9.61
CA LEU A 180 13.59 5.39 8.64
C LEU A 180 12.94 5.50 7.26
N GLY A 181 11.89 6.28 7.10
CA GLY A 181 11.12 6.41 5.87
C GLY A 181 10.19 5.23 5.58
N LEU A 182 9.85 4.43 6.59
CA LEU A 182 8.80 3.39 6.50
C LEU A 182 7.39 3.99 6.61
N PHE A 183 7.27 5.09 7.36
CA PHE A 183 6.11 5.98 7.32
C PHE A 183 6.55 7.30 6.71
N ASN A 184 5.74 7.83 5.78
CA ASN A 184 5.98 9.14 5.18
C ASN A 184 5.67 10.25 6.17
N HIS A 185 4.61 10.08 6.97
CA HIS A 185 4.23 10.97 8.06
C HIS A 185 3.58 10.17 9.20
N VAL A 186 3.72 10.71 10.42
CA VAL A 186 3.00 10.27 11.60
C VAL A 186 2.17 11.43 12.12
N PHE A 187 0.88 11.22 12.28
CA PHE A 187 -0.07 12.21 12.79
C PHE A 187 -0.40 11.87 14.25
N GLU A 188 -0.24 12.84 15.15
CA GLU A 188 -0.33 12.62 16.60
C GLU A 188 -1.64 13.12 17.23
N ASP A 189 -2.24 14.20 16.69
CA ASP A 189 -3.38 14.86 17.33
C ASP A 189 -4.72 14.26 16.87
N ASP A 190 -5.12 14.50 15.62
CA ASP A 190 -6.36 14.02 15.01
C ASP A 190 -6.04 13.29 13.72
N PHE A 191 -5.71 12.00 13.88
CA PHE A 191 -5.28 11.16 12.77
C PHE A 191 -6.28 11.14 11.60
N GLU A 192 -7.58 11.14 11.89
CA GLU A 192 -8.59 11.12 10.84
C GLU A 192 -8.58 12.43 10.05
N ALA A 193 -8.63 13.57 10.73
CA ALA A 193 -8.68 14.88 10.07
C ALA A 193 -7.37 15.19 9.33
N GLU A 194 -6.19 14.90 9.94
CA GLU A 194 -4.90 15.10 9.30
C GLU A 194 -4.68 14.17 8.11
N PHE A 195 -5.20 12.94 8.19
CA PHE A 195 -5.19 12.01 7.07
C PHE A 195 -6.04 12.51 5.90
N GLU A 196 -7.27 12.97 6.16
CA GLU A 196 -8.17 13.54 5.16
C GLU A 196 -7.55 14.76 4.49
N GLU A 197 -6.98 15.70 5.25
CA GLU A 197 -6.26 16.87 4.72
C GLU A 197 -5.09 16.47 3.83
N PHE A 198 -4.35 15.42 4.20
CA PHE A 198 -3.21 14.95 3.41
C PHE A 198 -3.63 14.34 2.08
N ILE A 199 -4.69 13.54 2.04
CA ILE A 199 -5.11 12.84 0.81
C ILE A 199 -5.97 13.72 -0.12
N GLU A 200 -6.57 14.81 0.37
CA GLU A 200 -7.42 15.70 -0.41
C GLU A 200 -6.76 16.15 -1.73
N PRO A 201 -5.50 16.66 -1.76
CA PRO A 201 -4.86 17.06 -3.01
C PRO A 201 -4.55 15.88 -3.95
N ILE A 202 -4.51 14.64 -3.46
CA ILE A 202 -4.35 13.43 -4.28
C ILE A 202 -5.71 13.04 -4.88
N ALA A 203 -6.74 12.98 -4.06
CA ALA A 203 -8.10 12.64 -4.49
C ALA A 203 -8.70 13.68 -5.45
N ASN A 204 -8.40 14.97 -5.26
CA ASN A 204 -8.85 16.07 -6.11
C ASN A 204 -7.80 16.51 -7.15
N GLY A 205 -6.68 15.78 -7.25
CA GLY A 205 -5.59 16.08 -8.18
C GLY A 205 -5.85 15.60 -9.62
N PRO A 206 -4.95 15.90 -10.55
CA PRO A 206 -5.04 15.45 -11.96
C PRO A 206 -4.66 13.95 -12.05
N THR A 207 -5.64 13.06 -11.90
CA THR A 207 -5.44 11.61 -11.73
C THR A 207 -4.58 10.99 -12.82
N VAL A 208 -4.79 11.36 -14.09
CA VAL A 208 -3.99 10.85 -15.22
C VAL A 208 -2.51 11.22 -15.07
N ALA A 209 -2.23 12.45 -14.65
CA ALA A 209 -0.85 12.91 -14.42
C ALA A 209 -0.21 12.20 -13.21
N LEU A 210 -0.96 12.02 -12.10
CA LEU A 210 -0.47 11.34 -10.91
C LEU A 210 -0.13 9.88 -11.19
N ARG A 211 -1.04 9.11 -11.82
CA ARG A 211 -0.78 7.70 -12.17
C ARG A 211 0.36 7.54 -13.17
N THR A 212 0.49 8.47 -14.12
CA THR A 212 1.57 8.46 -15.10
C THR A 212 2.92 8.77 -14.45
N SER A 213 2.94 9.69 -13.47
CA SER A 213 4.12 10.01 -12.66
C SER A 213 4.56 8.82 -11.81
N LYS A 214 3.61 8.15 -11.12
CA LYS A 214 3.86 6.91 -10.38
C LYS A 214 4.53 5.87 -11.26
N GLN A 215 3.94 5.57 -12.42
CA GLN A 215 4.49 4.61 -13.36
C GLN A 215 5.92 4.97 -13.82
N SER A 216 6.18 6.26 -14.06
CA SER A 216 7.51 6.74 -14.48
C SER A 216 8.56 6.55 -13.37
N ILE A 217 8.19 6.82 -12.10
CA ILE A 217 9.06 6.63 -10.93
C ILE A 217 9.40 5.14 -10.78
N ASP A 218 8.39 4.25 -10.83
CA ASP A 218 8.58 2.81 -10.66
C ASP A 218 9.49 2.22 -11.75
N GLN A 219 9.29 2.64 -13.00
CA GLN A 219 10.13 2.22 -14.12
C GLN A 219 11.54 2.77 -14.02
N GLY A 220 11.69 3.99 -13.52
CA GLY A 220 12.99 4.67 -13.38
C GLY A 220 13.98 3.93 -12.49
N PHE A 221 13.50 3.17 -11.49
CA PHE A 221 14.35 2.37 -10.60
C PHE A 221 15.22 1.31 -11.31
N ASN A 222 14.78 0.85 -12.47
CA ASN A 222 15.47 -0.21 -13.22
C ASN A 222 16.00 0.28 -14.59
N ALA A 223 15.84 1.57 -14.90
CA ALA A 223 16.24 2.18 -16.16
C ALA A 223 17.56 2.96 -16.05
N SER A 224 18.24 3.18 -17.14
CA SER A 224 19.28 4.21 -17.23
C SER A 224 18.64 5.61 -17.23
N LEU A 225 19.40 6.65 -16.82
CA LEU A 225 18.88 8.04 -16.84
C LEU A 225 18.30 8.43 -18.20
N LYS A 226 18.99 8.01 -19.30
CA LYS A 226 18.50 8.32 -20.65
C LYS A 226 17.16 7.64 -20.94
N GLU A 227 17.05 6.36 -20.62
CA GLU A 227 15.79 5.61 -20.82
C GLU A 227 14.65 6.18 -19.96
N ALA A 228 14.93 6.54 -18.71
CA ALA A 228 13.94 7.19 -17.84
C ALA A 228 13.43 8.50 -18.46
N MET A 229 14.35 9.38 -18.90
CA MET A 229 13.97 10.65 -19.55
C MET A 229 13.23 10.48 -20.88
N ASP A 230 13.59 9.47 -21.69
CA ASP A 230 12.87 9.15 -22.92
C ASP A 230 11.45 8.62 -22.65
N ASN A 231 11.28 7.81 -21.59
CA ASN A 231 9.99 7.30 -21.13
C ASN A 231 9.11 8.43 -20.59
N GLU A 232 9.66 9.31 -19.73
CA GLU A 232 8.98 10.48 -19.19
C GLU A 232 8.47 11.41 -20.30
N ALA A 233 9.33 11.71 -21.30
CA ALA A 233 8.95 12.53 -22.43
C ALA A 233 7.81 11.89 -23.27
N THR A 234 7.81 10.56 -23.40
CA THR A 234 6.75 9.82 -24.08
C THR A 234 5.45 9.85 -23.27
N ALA A 235 5.54 9.68 -21.96
CA ALA A 235 4.42 9.72 -21.03
C ALA A 235 3.68 11.08 -21.03
N GLN A 236 4.44 12.20 -21.22
CA GLN A 236 3.85 13.55 -21.34
C GLN A 236 2.87 13.66 -22.53
N ALA A 237 3.02 12.87 -23.58
CA ALA A 237 2.09 12.92 -24.71
C ALA A 237 0.66 12.49 -24.33
N VAL A 238 0.52 11.62 -23.32
CA VAL A 238 -0.79 11.21 -22.78
C VAL A 238 -1.35 12.36 -21.92
N VAL A 239 -0.53 12.92 -21.04
CA VAL A 239 -0.96 13.97 -20.08
C VAL A 239 -1.34 15.26 -20.81
N PHE A 240 -0.60 15.66 -21.85
CA PHE A 240 -0.93 16.85 -22.67
C PHE A 240 -2.28 16.77 -23.39
N ALA A 241 -2.86 15.58 -23.53
CA ALA A 241 -4.14 15.37 -24.18
C ALA A 241 -5.32 15.31 -23.22
N THR A 242 -5.10 15.56 -21.91
CA THR A 242 -6.15 15.52 -20.88
C THR A 242 -6.81 16.86 -20.68
N ASP A 243 -8.08 16.85 -20.28
CA ASP A 243 -8.84 18.03 -19.91
C ASP A 243 -8.23 18.68 -18.65
N ASP A 244 -7.72 17.89 -17.72
CA ASP A 244 -7.02 18.37 -16.52
C ASP A 244 -5.76 19.17 -16.85
N HIS A 245 -5.03 18.82 -17.93
CA HIS A 245 -3.88 19.63 -18.35
C HIS A 245 -4.32 21.00 -18.88
N GLU A 246 -5.40 21.08 -19.67
CA GLU A 246 -5.95 22.34 -20.18
C GLU A 246 -6.46 23.21 -19.02
N GLU A 247 -7.18 22.61 -18.07
CA GLU A 247 -7.64 23.29 -16.84
C GLU A 247 -6.47 23.81 -16.02
N GLY A 248 -5.49 22.97 -15.70
CA GLY A 248 -4.33 23.34 -14.90
C GLY A 248 -3.51 24.47 -15.52
N ALA A 249 -3.28 24.43 -16.84
CA ALA A 249 -2.59 25.49 -17.57
C ALA A 249 -3.40 26.80 -17.58
N THR A 250 -4.70 26.73 -17.74
CA THR A 250 -5.60 27.88 -17.73
C THR A 250 -5.67 28.52 -16.35
N ALA A 251 -5.89 27.71 -15.31
CA ALA A 251 -5.95 28.16 -13.92
C ALA A 251 -4.64 28.85 -13.50
N PHE A 252 -3.49 28.28 -13.89
CA PHE A 252 -2.19 28.89 -13.63
C PHE A 252 -2.04 30.26 -14.30
N MET A 253 -2.46 30.42 -15.56
CA MET A 253 -2.41 31.72 -16.25
C MET A 253 -3.36 32.77 -15.65
N GLU A 254 -4.50 32.31 -15.12
CA GLU A 254 -5.52 33.17 -14.50
C GLU A 254 -5.22 33.46 -13.01
N GLY A 255 -4.29 32.75 -12.38
CA GLY A 255 -3.96 32.90 -10.97
C GLY A 255 -5.06 32.40 -10.02
N ARG A 256 -5.79 31.35 -10.41
CA ARG A 256 -6.80 30.67 -9.59
C ARG A 256 -6.43 29.22 -9.32
N GLU A 257 -7.11 28.60 -8.36
CA GLU A 257 -7.01 27.17 -8.12
C GLU A 257 -7.66 26.39 -9.29
N PRO A 258 -7.04 25.27 -9.73
CA PRO A 258 -7.63 24.39 -10.74
C PRO A 258 -8.74 23.52 -10.16
N ASP A 259 -9.69 23.12 -11.01
CA ASP A 259 -10.79 22.18 -10.69
C ASP A 259 -10.63 20.91 -11.53
N PHE A 260 -9.72 20.01 -11.09
CA PHE A 260 -9.42 18.79 -11.82
C PHE A 260 -10.54 17.74 -11.72
N LYS A 261 -10.79 17.05 -12.83
CA LYS A 261 -11.81 16.01 -12.95
C LYS A 261 -11.23 14.58 -13.03
N GLY A 262 -9.93 14.46 -13.21
CA GLY A 262 -9.26 13.17 -13.36
C GLY A 262 -9.24 12.62 -14.78
N GLU A 263 -9.58 13.44 -15.77
CA GLU A 263 -9.79 13.08 -17.18
C GLU A 263 -8.77 13.73 -18.11
#